data_fef9aa33b7a4c0c7d6a822923b5229d4
#
_entry.id   fef9aa33b7a4c0c7d6a822923b5229d4
#
_cell.length_a   1.000
_cell.length_b   1.000
_cell.length_c   1.000
_cell.angle_alpha   90.00
_cell.angle_beta   90.00
_cell.angle_gamma   90.00
#
_symmetry.space_group_name_H-M   'P 1'
#
loop_
_entity.id
_entity.type
_entity.pdbx_description
1 polymer ?
#
loop_
_entity_poly.entity_id
_entity_poly.type
_entity_poly.pdbx_seq_one_letter_code
_entity_poly.pdbx_strand_id
1 'polypeptide(L)'
;SKVKNLTELRTLAENIIIPHLMSVPGVADVNRFGGLVKQIQIEIIPEKLFFYNVTISDIARAAEKSTGVIGAGFIENKNQRIIINTEGQSRTIEELELTAVVNGQGKKITIKDVANVVIGSSPSISAASINGKEGVYLSIQGQLNSDTYKLTNQIEVALESLKPVMVKEQVVLTPDLFKPANFI
;
A
#
# COMPACT_ATOMS: atom_id res chain seq x y z
N SER A 1 -11.36 -6.38 -11.77
CA SER A 1 -10.42 -7.17 -12.59
C SER A 1 -10.74 -8.65 -12.43
N LYS A 2 -10.50 -9.44 -13.47
CA LYS A 2 -10.58 -10.91 -13.39
C LYS A 2 -9.23 -11.54 -13.03
N VAL A 3 -8.14 -10.77 -13.08
CA VAL A 3 -6.76 -11.27 -13.02
C VAL A 3 -6.01 -10.68 -11.84
N LYS A 4 -6.20 -9.39 -11.53
CA LYS A 4 -5.48 -8.70 -10.43
C LYS A 4 -6.21 -8.87 -9.10
N ASN A 5 -5.44 -9.18 -8.05
CA ASN A 5 -5.92 -9.16 -6.68
C ASN A 5 -6.09 -7.72 -6.15
N LEU A 6 -6.69 -7.56 -4.97
CA LEU A 6 -6.97 -6.25 -4.38
C LEU A 6 -5.72 -5.42 -4.06
N THR A 7 -4.60 -6.08 -3.75
CA THR A 7 -3.31 -5.42 -3.51
C THR A 7 -2.72 -4.86 -4.79
N GLU A 8 -2.79 -5.63 -5.87
CA GLU A 8 -2.32 -5.20 -7.20
C GLU A 8 -3.19 -4.07 -7.77
N LEU A 9 -4.52 -4.14 -7.59
CA LEU A 9 -5.42 -3.07 -7.98
C LEU A 9 -5.13 -1.78 -7.23
N ARG A 10 -4.86 -1.88 -5.93
CA ARG A 10 -4.52 -0.72 -5.10
C ARG A 10 -3.18 -0.13 -5.53
N THR A 11 -2.17 -0.94 -5.75
CA THR A 11 -0.84 -0.51 -6.22
C THR A 11 -0.94 0.16 -7.59
N LEU A 12 -1.75 -0.37 -8.51
CA LEU A 12 -1.98 0.24 -9.82
C LEU A 12 -2.65 1.62 -9.68
N ALA A 13 -3.65 1.72 -8.80
CA ALA A 13 -4.32 2.99 -8.54
C ALA A 13 -3.36 4.04 -7.98
N GLU A 14 -2.53 3.68 -7.01
CA GLU A 14 -1.58 4.58 -6.34
C GLU A 14 -0.43 5.02 -7.25
N ASN A 15 0.10 4.12 -8.06
CA ASN A 15 1.29 4.42 -8.86
C ASN A 15 0.98 5.00 -10.25
N ILE A 16 -0.20 4.76 -10.80
CA ILE A 16 -0.54 5.17 -12.17
C ILE A 16 -1.76 6.08 -12.20
N ILE A 17 -2.90 5.65 -11.64
CA ILE A 17 -4.15 6.38 -11.81
C ILE A 17 -4.16 7.67 -11.00
N ILE A 18 -3.82 7.61 -9.72
CA ILE A 18 -3.85 8.78 -8.82
C ILE A 18 -2.88 9.86 -9.27
N PRO A 19 -1.60 9.59 -9.57
CA PRO A 19 -0.69 10.62 -10.05
C PRO A 19 -1.17 11.27 -11.36
N HIS A 20 -1.74 10.48 -12.26
CA HIS A 20 -2.30 10.99 -13.50
C HIS A 20 -3.50 11.92 -13.27
N LEU A 21 -4.43 11.55 -12.38
CA LEU A 21 -5.55 12.39 -12.00
C LEU A 21 -5.13 13.65 -11.24
N MET A 22 -4.13 13.54 -10.37
CA MET A 22 -3.57 14.68 -9.64
C MET A 22 -2.87 15.69 -10.56
N SER A 23 -2.46 15.29 -11.76
CA SER A 23 -1.90 16.21 -12.76
C SER A 23 -2.95 17.05 -13.49
N VAL A 24 -4.24 16.75 -13.34
CA VAL A 24 -5.34 17.50 -13.96
C VAL A 24 -5.53 18.84 -13.23
N PRO A 25 -5.46 19.98 -13.93
CA PRO A 25 -5.67 21.29 -13.32
C PRO A 25 -7.05 21.37 -12.65
N GLY A 26 -7.08 21.82 -11.39
CA GLY A 26 -8.31 21.93 -10.61
C GLY A 26 -8.63 20.72 -9.73
N VAL A 27 -7.89 19.63 -9.81
CA VAL A 27 -7.93 18.54 -8.83
C VAL A 27 -7.17 18.96 -7.59
N ALA A 28 -7.80 18.81 -6.41
CA ALA A 28 -7.19 19.09 -5.11
C ALA A 28 -6.61 17.81 -4.48
N ASP A 29 -7.39 16.72 -4.55
CA ASP A 29 -6.99 15.44 -3.94
C ASP A 29 -7.75 14.29 -4.60
N VAL A 30 -7.19 13.08 -4.48
CA VAL A 30 -7.81 11.83 -4.90
C VAL A 30 -7.80 10.83 -3.75
N ASN A 31 -8.92 10.73 -3.06
CA ASN A 31 -9.11 9.78 -1.97
C ASN A 31 -9.40 8.38 -2.51
N ARG A 32 -8.85 7.38 -1.84
CA ARG A 32 -8.91 5.98 -2.22
C ARG A 32 -9.52 5.11 -1.12
N PHE A 33 -10.48 4.28 -1.50
CA PHE A 33 -11.17 3.36 -0.61
C PHE A 33 -11.10 1.94 -1.18
N GLY A 34 -10.99 0.95 -0.29
CA GLY A 34 -10.84 -0.44 -0.67
C GLY A 34 -9.45 -0.77 -1.21
N GLY A 35 -9.30 -2.01 -1.64
CA GLY A 35 -8.00 -2.58 -1.93
C GLY A 35 -7.17 -2.85 -0.66
N LEU A 36 -6.07 -3.57 -0.83
CA LEU A 36 -5.14 -3.87 0.26
C LEU A 36 -3.81 -3.19 -0.01
N VAL A 37 -3.24 -2.54 1.00
CA VAL A 37 -1.92 -1.91 0.87
C VAL A 37 -0.84 -2.99 0.92
N LYS A 38 0.03 -3.02 -0.08
CA LYS A 38 1.19 -3.90 -0.12
C LYS A 38 2.17 -3.49 0.97
N GLN A 39 2.66 -4.45 1.74
CA GLN A 39 3.65 -4.22 2.79
C GLN A 39 4.61 -5.40 2.90
N ILE A 40 5.82 -5.13 3.42
CA ILE A 40 6.75 -6.17 3.83
C ILE A 40 6.41 -6.52 5.28
N GLN A 41 6.24 -7.81 5.55
CA GLN A 41 5.91 -8.34 6.88
C GLN A 41 7.08 -9.18 7.38
N ILE A 42 7.46 -8.97 8.65
CA ILE A 42 8.43 -9.79 9.35
C ILE A 42 7.65 -10.72 10.27
N GLU A 43 7.52 -11.98 9.87
CA GLU A 43 6.81 -13.02 10.62
C GLU A 43 7.78 -13.70 11.58
N ILE A 44 7.64 -13.39 12.86
CA ILE A 44 8.55 -13.86 13.91
C ILE A 44 8.32 -15.35 14.19
N ILE A 45 9.43 -16.09 14.40
CA ILE A 45 9.43 -17.48 14.83
C ILE A 45 9.79 -17.52 16.32
N PRO A 46 8.77 -17.68 17.24
CA PRO A 46 8.99 -17.52 18.68
C PRO A 46 10.09 -18.43 19.25
N GLU A 47 10.18 -19.69 18.79
CA GLU A 47 11.16 -20.65 19.26
C GLU A 47 12.58 -20.18 18.98
N LYS A 48 12.80 -19.50 17.85
CA LYS A 48 14.10 -18.96 17.47
C LYS A 48 14.48 -17.73 18.29
N LEU A 49 13.51 -16.91 18.72
CA LEU A 49 13.77 -15.80 19.62
C LEU A 49 14.41 -16.29 20.92
N PHE A 50 13.81 -17.34 21.53
CA PHE A 50 14.38 -17.94 22.74
C PHE A 50 15.78 -18.53 22.49
N PHE A 51 15.94 -19.28 21.42
CA PHE A 51 17.21 -19.91 21.08
C PHE A 51 18.36 -18.92 20.91
N TYR A 52 18.08 -17.81 20.22
CA TYR A 52 19.09 -16.76 19.94
C TYR A 52 19.15 -15.67 21.02
N ASN A 53 18.31 -15.73 22.05
CA ASN A 53 18.15 -14.71 23.08
C ASN A 53 17.93 -13.30 22.50
N VAL A 54 16.94 -13.18 21.61
CA VAL A 54 16.57 -11.95 20.90
C VAL A 54 15.18 -11.57 21.30
N THR A 55 14.96 -10.29 21.50
CA THR A 55 13.62 -9.73 21.76
C THR A 55 12.98 -9.21 20.48
N ILE A 56 11.64 -9.07 20.50
CA ILE A 56 10.91 -8.44 19.40
C ILE A 56 11.39 -7.01 19.17
N SER A 57 11.72 -6.29 20.26
CA SER A 57 12.25 -4.92 20.20
C SER A 57 13.61 -4.84 19.50
N ASP A 58 14.44 -5.88 19.60
CA ASP A 58 15.73 -5.92 18.90
C ASP A 58 15.52 -6.07 17.39
N ILE A 59 14.56 -6.91 16.98
CA ILE A 59 14.19 -7.06 15.57
C ILE A 59 13.58 -5.76 15.03
N ALA A 60 12.65 -5.14 15.77
CA ALA A 60 12.04 -3.87 15.37
C ALA A 60 13.07 -2.78 15.17
N ARG A 61 14.00 -2.63 16.12
CA ARG A 61 15.09 -1.66 16.03
C ARG A 61 16.04 -1.92 14.86
N ALA A 62 16.34 -3.20 14.58
CA ALA A 62 17.16 -3.57 13.43
C ALA A 62 16.47 -3.22 12.12
N ALA A 63 15.18 -3.52 12.01
CA ALA A 63 14.37 -3.22 10.85
C ALA A 63 14.23 -1.69 10.63
N GLU A 64 13.96 -0.91 11.67
CA GLU A 64 13.90 0.55 11.61
C GLU A 64 15.22 1.16 11.12
N LYS A 65 16.35 0.74 11.70
CA LYS A 65 17.68 1.20 11.26
C LYS A 65 17.97 0.85 9.82
N SER A 66 17.50 -0.29 9.38
CA SER A 66 17.72 -0.81 8.04
C SER A 66 16.88 -0.10 6.98
N THR A 67 15.66 0.27 7.30
CA THR A 67 14.72 0.90 6.35
C THR A 67 14.80 2.43 6.37
N GLY A 68 15.34 3.02 7.43
CA GLY A 68 15.37 4.49 7.62
C GLY A 68 14.00 5.09 7.90
N VAL A 69 12.98 4.27 8.10
CA VAL A 69 11.61 4.72 8.40
C VAL A 69 11.38 4.66 9.91
N ILE A 70 11.18 5.81 10.52
CA ILE A 70 10.69 5.93 11.90
C ILE A 70 9.17 6.02 11.81
N GLY A 71 8.45 4.96 12.10
CA GLY A 71 6.99 5.07 12.15
C GLY A 71 6.22 3.76 12.28
N ALA A 72 5.33 3.80 13.22
CA ALA A 72 4.12 3.02 13.45
C ALA A 72 4.15 1.53 13.06
N GLY A 73 4.58 0.68 14.00
CA GLY A 73 4.35 -0.75 13.92
C GLY A 73 3.04 -1.15 14.62
N PHE A 74 2.35 -2.16 14.10
CA PHE A 74 1.30 -2.89 14.80
C PHE A 74 1.85 -4.23 15.30
N ILE A 75 1.57 -4.57 16.56
CA ILE A 75 1.86 -5.90 17.13
C ILE A 75 0.52 -6.59 17.30
N GLU A 76 0.26 -7.65 16.58
CA GLU A 76 -0.95 -8.45 16.71
C GLU A 76 -0.63 -9.83 17.31
N ASN A 77 -1.36 -10.19 18.39
CA ASN A 77 -1.12 -11.40 19.16
C ASN A 77 -1.95 -12.58 18.64
N LYS A 78 -1.31 -13.56 18.14
CA LYS A 78 -1.45 -15.02 18.20
C LYS A 78 -0.37 -15.73 17.37
N ASN A 79 0.29 -15.00 16.49
CA ASN A 79 1.61 -15.19 15.91
C ASN A 79 2.06 -13.77 15.61
N GLN A 80 2.91 -13.20 16.46
CA GLN A 80 3.25 -11.78 16.44
C GLN A 80 3.80 -11.36 15.07
N ARG A 81 3.07 -10.47 14.41
CA ARG A 81 3.39 -9.89 13.11
C ARG A 81 3.81 -8.43 13.32
N ILE A 82 5.06 -8.10 13.01
CA ILE A 82 5.51 -6.69 12.95
C ILE A 82 5.32 -6.21 11.51
N ILE A 83 4.54 -5.16 11.35
CA ILE A 83 4.29 -4.55 10.05
C ILE A 83 5.17 -3.32 9.92
N ILE A 84 6.05 -3.31 8.93
CA ILE A 84 6.87 -2.15 8.57
C ILE A 84 6.29 -1.57 7.28
N ASN A 85 5.79 -0.35 7.37
CA ASN A 85 5.25 0.36 6.21
C ASN A 85 6.40 1.16 5.57
N THR A 86 6.86 0.73 4.40
CA THR A 86 7.91 1.43 3.64
C THR A 86 7.26 2.30 2.57
N GLU A 87 6.92 3.55 2.91
CA GLU A 87 6.72 4.58 1.91
C GLU A 87 8.09 5.23 1.62
N GLY A 88 8.72 4.86 0.50
CA GLY A 88 9.79 5.66 -0.08
C GLY A 88 11.22 5.12 -0.12
N GLN A 89 11.56 3.93 0.35
CA GLN A 89 12.86 3.31 0.06
C GLN A 89 12.69 1.86 -0.37
N SER A 90 13.15 1.56 -1.60
CA SER A 90 13.18 0.21 -2.14
C SER A 90 14.35 -0.58 -1.53
N ARG A 91 14.14 -1.15 -0.36
CA ARG A 91 14.96 -2.26 0.08
C ARG A 91 14.31 -3.57 -0.38
N THR A 92 15.14 -4.46 -0.88
CA THR A 92 14.67 -5.78 -1.27
C THR A 92 14.39 -6.62 -0.02
N ILE A 93 13.57 -7.66 -0.17
CA ILE A 93 13.33 -8.63 0.91
C ILE A 93 14.65 -9.20 1.40
N GLU A 94 15.54 -9.53 0.47
CA GLU A 94 16.84 -10.13 0.73
C GLU A 94 17.73 -9.21 1.60
N GLU A 95 17.73 -7.91 1.34
CA GLU A 95 18.48 -6.95 2.16
C GLU A 95 17.93 -6.88 3.59
N LEU A 96 16.60 -6.91 3.73
CA LEU A 96 15.95 -6.89 5.03
C LEU A 96 16.22 -8.20 5.80
N GLU A 97 16.17 -9.35 5.13
CA GLU A 97 16.49 -10.64 5.71
C GLU A 97 17.92 -10.70 6.24
N LEU A 98 18.87 -10.09 5.52
CA LEU A 98 20.29 -10.05 5.90
C LEU A 98 20.62 -8.96 6.93
N THR A 99 19.65 -8.15 7.33
CA THR A 99 19.85 -7.10 8.34
C THR A 99 20.28 -7.71 9.67
N ALA A 100 21.38 -7.20 10.20
CA ALA A 100 21.94 -7.69 11.46
C ALA A 100 21.08 -7.25 12.67
N VAL A 101 20.72 -8.22 13.47
CA VAL A 101 20.10 -8.03 14.79
C VAL A 101 21.18 -8.27 15.85
N VAL A 102 21.34 -7.31 16.76
CA VAL A 102 22.29 -7.44 17.87
C VAL A 102 21.50 -7.87 19.10
N ASN A 103 21.77 -9.09 19.59
CA ASN A 103 21.16 -9.56 20.84
C ASN A 103 21.85 -8.92 22.06
N GLY A 104 21.22 -9.08 23.24
CA GLY A 104 21.75 -8.55 24.50
C GLY A 104 23.14 -9.06 24.90
N GLN A 105 23.66 -10.08 24.23
CA GLN A 105 25.00 -10.67 24.45
C GLN A 105 26.02 -10.20 23.38
N GLY A 106 25.65 -9.28 22.49
CA GLY A 106 26.52 -8.75 21.44
C GLY A 106 26.73 -9.70 20.24
N LYS A 107 26.04 -10.83 20.19
CA LYS A 107 26.11 -11.75 19.05
C LYS A 107 25.30 -11.19 17.90
N LYS A 108 25.91 -11.10 16.72
CA LYS A 108 25.23 -10.70 15.48
C LYS A 108 24.53 -11.91 14.86
N ILE A 109 23.25 -11.79 14.63
CA ILE A 109 22.41 -12.71 13.88
C ILE A 109 21.65 -11.90 12.83
N THR A 110 20.99 -12.53 11.89
CA THR A 110 20.20 -11.83 10.85
C THR A 110 18.70 -11.97 11.12
N ILE A 111 17.89 -11.11 10.53
CA ILE A 111 16.41 -11.20 10.66
C ILE A 111 15.93 -12.58 10.21
N LYS A 112 16.48 -13.14 9.12
CA LYS A 112 16.10 -14.47 8.62
C LYS A 112 16.38 -15.62 9.60
N ASP A 113 17.30 -15.42 10.54
CA ASP A 113 17.59 -16.45 11.54
C ASP A 113 16.46 -16.58 12.56
N VAL A 114 15.64 -15.53 12.74
CA VAL A 114 14.59 -15.43 13.78
C VAL A 114 13.20 -15.15 13.22
N ALA A 115 13.08 -14.82 11.94
CA ALA A 115 11.82 -14.47 11.30
C ALA A 115 11.82 -14.83 9.81
N ASN A 116 10.63 -14.91 9.20
CA ASN A 116 10.44 -14.94 7.76
C ASN A 116 10.07 -13.56 7.28
N VAL A 117 10.67 -13.10 6.19
CA VAL A 117 10.31 -11.82 5.55
C VAL A 117 9.47 -12.12 4.31
N VAL A 118 8.24 -11.63 4.28
CA VAL A 118 7.29 -11.90 3.19
C VAL A 118 6.62 -10.63 2.69
N ILE A 119 6.19 -10.64 1.43
CA ILE A 119 5.28 -9.61 0.94
C ILE A 119 3.86 -10.03 1.33
N GLY A 120 3.24 -9.20 2.14
CA GLY A 120 1.87 -9.37 2.55
C GLY A 120 1.02 -8.15 2.21
N SER A 121 -0.19 -8.14 2.72
CA SER A 121 -1.10 -7.00 2.64
C SER A 121 -1.47 -6.51 4.02
N SER A 122 -1.69 -5.20 4.15
CA SER A 122 -2.22 -4.64 5.40
C SER A 122 -3.61 -5.21 5.70
N PRO A 123 -4.01 -5.25 6.98
CA PRO A 123 -5.41 -5.47 7.31
C PRO A 123 -6.31 -4.51 6.54
N SER A 124 -7.46 -5.00 6.08
CA SER A 124 -8.44 -4.17 5.36
C SER A 124 -9.06 -3.16 6.34
N ILE A 125 -8.69 -1.89 6.19
CA ILE A 125 -9.28 -0.78 6.96
C ILE A 125 -10.56 -0.28 6.30
N SER A 126 -10.65 -0.40 4.98
CA SER A 126 -11.82 -0.03 4.19
C SER A 126 -12.08 -1.05 3.09
N ALA A 127 -13.34 -1.35 2.85
CA ALA A 127 -13.76 -2.17 1.73
C ALA A 127 -14.55 -1.31 0.73
N ALA A 128 -14.36 -1.58 -0.54
CA ALA A 128 -15.17 -0.98 -1.61
C ALA A 128 -15.73 -2.09 -2.50
N SER A 129 -17.02 -2.01 -2.77
CA SER A 129 -17.71 -2.89 -3.70
C SER A 129 -18.34 -2.05 -4.82
N ILE A 130 -18.06 -2.43 -6.04
CA ILE A 130 -18.57 -1.78 -7.25
C ILE A 130 -19.39 -2.83 -8.01
N ASN A 131 -20.70 -2.60 -8.11
CA ASN A 131 -21.63 -3.55 -8.75
C ASN A 131 -21.52 -4.97 -8.16
N GLY A 132 -21.43 -5.09 -6.82
CA GLY A 132 -21.32 -6.38 -6.13
C GLY A 132 -19.96 -7.07 -6.22
N LYS A 133 -18.94 -6.41 -6.77
CA LYS A 133 -17.58 -6.94 -6.85
C LYS A 133 -16.62 -6.09 -6.05
N GLU A 134 -15.70 -6.72 -5.34
CA GLU A 134 -14.64 -6.01 -4.64
C GLU A 134 -13.74 -5.25 -5.62
N GLY A 135 -13.31 -4.06 -5.21
CA GLY A 135 -12.50 -3.18 -6.04
C GLY A 135 -11.87 -2.03 -5.26
N VAL A 136 -11.32 -1.09 -6.01
CA VAL A 136 -10.79 0.17 -5.47
C VAL A 136 -11.68 1.30 -5.96
N TYR A 137 -12.23 2.08 -5.03
CA TYR A 137 -13.00 3.27 -5.32
C TYR A 137 -12.13 4.51 -5.12
N LEU A 138 -12.14 5.41 -6.10
CA LEU A 138 -11.44 6.68 -6.07
C LEU A 138 -12.45 7.81 -6.02
N SER A 139 -12.30 8.71 -5.05
CA SER A 139 -13.09 9.94 -4.92
C SER A 139 -12.20 11.14 -5.23
N ILE A 140 -12.53 11.86 -6.29
CA ILE A 140 -11.76 13.01 -6.75
C ILE A 140 -12.38 14.27 -6.15
N GLN A 141 -11.55 15.09 -5.53
CA GLN A 141 -11.93 16.38 -4.96
C GLN A 141 -11.41 17.52 -5.84
N GLY A 142 -12.28 18.44 -6.21
CA GLY A 142 -11.89 19.67 -6.89
C GLY A 142 -11.33 20.71 -5.91
N GLN A 143 -10.50 21.60 -6.43
CA GLN A 143 -10.05 22.78 -5.68
C GLN A 143 -11.22 23.71 -5.37
N LEU A 144 -11.08 24.48 -4.29
CA LEU A 144 -12.07 25.49 -3.92
C LEU A 144 -12.28 26.47 -5.09
N ASN A 145 -13.53 26.74 -5.42
CA ASN A 145 -13.96 27.59 -6.53
C ASN A 145 -13.62 27.05 -7.94
N SER A 146 -13.25 25.78 -8.09
CA SER A 146 -13.12 25.19 -9.42
C SER A 146 -14.49 25.01 -10.07
N ASP A 147 -14.53 25.22 -11.38
CA ASP A 147 -15.72 24.92 -12.19
C ASP A 147 -15.90 23.39 -12.27
N THR A 148 -16.94 22.88 -11.61
CA THR A 148 -17.21 21.44 -11.50
C THR A 148 -17.44 20.79 -12.87
N TYR A 149 -18.12 21.48 -13.77
CA TYR A 149 -18.40 20.94 -15.11
C TYR A 149 -17.12 20.84 -15.94
N LYS A 150 -16.33 21.93 -15.98
CA LYS A 150 -15.05 21.95 -16.67
C LYS A 150 -14.08 20.92 -16.10
N LEU A 151 -13.99 20.83 -14.78
CA LEU A 151 -13.13 19.85 -14.09
C LEU A 151 -13.55 18.42 -14.43
N THR A 152 -14.86 18.11 -14.43
CA THR A 152 -15.35 16.78 -14.79
C THR A 152 -14.93 16.39 -16.19
N ASN A 153 -15.11 17.29 -17.17
CA ASN A 153 -14.68 17.04 -18.55
C ASN A 153 -13.18 16.79 -18.67
N GLN A 154 -12.37 17.54 -17.94
CA GLN A 154 -10.91 17.34 -17.93
C GLN A 154 -10.52 15.98 -17.31
N ILE A 155 -11.20 15.57 -16.26
CA ILE A 155 -11.00 14.25 -15.62
C ILE A 155 -11.40 13.13 -16.60
N GLU A 156 -12.52 13.29 -17.34
CA GLU A 156 -12.91 12.31 -18.34
C GLU A 156 -11.89 12.13 -19.44
N VAL A 157 -11.33 13.24 -19.96
CA VAL A 157 -10.24 13.20 -20.95
C VAL A 157 -9.01 12.49 -20.38
N ALA A 158 -8.67 12.78 -19.12
CA ALA A 158 -7.55 12.10 -18.44
C ALA A 158 -7.81 10.59 -18.29
N LEU A 159 -9.01 10.18 -17.92
CA LEU A 159 -9.38 8.77 -17.81
C LEU A 159 -9.38 8.06 -19.18
N GLU A 160 -9.81 8.74 -20.26
CA GLU A 160 -9.71 8.21 -21.61
C GLU A 160 -8.26 7.90 -22.00
N SER A 161 -7.33 8.78 -21.66
CA SER A 161 -5.90 8.58 -21.95
C SER A 161 -5.30 7.38 -21.18
N LEU A 162 -5.90 6.97 -20.07
CA LEU A 162 -5.48 5.79 -19.32
C LEU A 162 -6.03 4.46 -19.88
N LYS A 163 -7.01 4.48 -20.76
CA LYS A 163 -7.64 3.26 -21.31
C LYS A 163 -6.62 2.26 -21.88
N PRO A 164 -5.63 2.65 -22.69
CA PRO A 164 -4.64 1.69 -23.23
C PRO A 164 -3.88 0.96 -22.10
N VAL A 165 -3.53 1.70 -21.06
CA VAL A 165 -2.83 1.11 -19.89
C VAL A 165 -3.75 0.16 -19.15
N MET A 166 -5.01 0.53 -18.93
CA MET A 166 -5.99 -0.31 -18.25
C MET A 166 -6.29 -1.60 -19.00
N VAL A 167 -6.35 -1.55 -20.35
CA VAL A 167 -6.50 -2.74 -21.18
C VAL A 167 -5.29 -3.66 -21.02
N LYS A 168 -4.07 -3.13 -21.08
CA LYS A 168 -2.83 -3.88 -20.86
C LYS A 168 -2.80 -4.54 -19.46
N GLU A 169 -3.22 -3.82 -18.46
CA GLU A 169 -3.28 -4.27 -17.06
C GLU A 169 -4.51 -5.13 -16.75
N GLN A 170 -5.41 -5.35 -17.71
CA GLN A 170 -6.66 -6.10 -17.58
C GLN A 170 -7.57 -5.59 -16.45
N VAL A 171 -7.62 -4.29 -16.29
CA VAL A 171 -8.43 -3.59 -15.30
C VAL A 171 -9.57 -2.85 -15.97
N VAL A 172 -10.75 -2.89 -15.38
CA VAL A 172 -11.93 -2.14 -15.82
C VAL A 172 -12.06 -0.88 -14.98
N LEU A 173 -12.10 0.28 -15.63
CA LEU A 173 -12.50 1.54 -15.03
C LEU A 173 -14.00 1.71 -15.18
N THR A 174 -14.65 2.17 -14.13
CA THR A 174 -16.09 2.49 -14.12
C THR A 174 -16.25 3.96 -13.67
N PRO A 175 -16.10 4.93 -14.59
CA PRO A 175 -16.07 6.35 -14.23
C PRO A 175 -17.45 6.93 -13.86
N ASP A 176 -18.54 6.25 -14.23
CA ASP A 176 -19.91 6.78 -14.14
C ASP A 176 -20.65 6.41 -12.85
N LEU A 177 -19.93 6.17 -11.75
CA LEU A 177 -20.55 5.81 -10.47
C LEU A 177 -21.28 7.00 -9.84
N PHE A 178 -20.65 8.16 -9.84
CA PHE A 178 -21.22 9.41 -9.32
C PHE A 178 -20.52 10.62 -9.92
N LYS A 179 -21.28 11.50 -10.56
CA LYS A 179 -20.79 12.75 -11.17
C LYS A 179 -21.67 13.92 -10.71
N PRO A 180 -21.22 14.77 -9.77
CA PRO A 180 -21.99 15.94 -9.34
C PRO A 180 -22.35 16.89 -10.49
N ALA A 181 -21.50 17.01 -11.51
CA ALA A 181 -21.76 17.84 -12.70
C ALA A 181 -23.07 17.47 -13.45
N ASN A 182 -23.60 16.26 -13.26
CA ASN A 182 -24.85 15.84 -13.86
C ASN A 182 -26.09 16.42 -13.15
N PHE A 183 -25.92 17.06 -12.00
CA PHE A 183 -26.98 17.59 -11.14
C PHE A 183 -26.95 19.13 -11.04
N ILE A 184 -26.02 19.78 -11.71
CA ILE A 184 -25.87 21.24 -11.81
C ILE A 184 -26.35 21.72 -13.16
#